data_4f147400c94a6fc359a23c61001bcfdc
#
_entry.id   4f147400c94a6fc359a23c61001bcfdc
#
_cell.length_a   1.000
_cell.length_b   1.000
_cell.length_c   1.000
_cell.angle_alpha   90.00
_cell.angle_beta   90.00
_cell.angle_gamma   90.00
#
_symmetry.space_group_name_H-M   'P 1'
#
loop_
_entity.id
_entity.type
_entity.pdbx_description
1 polymer ?
#
loop_
_entity_poly.entity_id
_entity_poly.type
_entity_poly.pdbx_seq_one_letter_code
_entity_poly.pdbx_strand_id
1 'polypeptide(L)'
;SFHSVNARGSYLGNRGILHNEQKQIVAPWRGKAWVTCLLVFEGIKRPVFSAGSYSELFFLDEATAFSAGHRPCNDCQKDRFKEFKAAWLSANSDLLPIIDAKPSIKIIDNILHTERAARGGVKVKFIEQIQNIPDGAFIEISGDAFLVYRSALFPWSFAGYGSPLDLPQADTLVQVLTPKSI
;
A
#
# COMPACT_ATOMS: atom_id res chain seq x y z
N SER A 1 -8.40 7.93 1.79
CA SER A 1 -9.83 7.94 1.34
C SER A 1 -10.03 7.02 0.15
N PHE A 2 -11.26 6.57 -0.08
CA PHE A 2 -11.67 5.84 -1.28
C PHE A 2 -12.28 6.82 -2.27
N HIS A 3 -11.96 6.67 -3.55
CA HIS A 3 -12.46 7.51 -4.61
C HIS A 3 -13.01 6.63 -5.74
N SER A 4 -14.15 7.00 -6.27
CA SER A 4 -14.72 6.39 -7.49
C SER A 4 -14.29 7.25 -8.68
N VAL A 5 -13.40 6.71 -9.51
CA VAL A 5 -12.82 7.42 -10.65
C VAL A 5 -12.85 6.54 -11.90
N ASN A 6 -12.89 7.16 -13.07
CA ASN A 6 -12.84 6.44 -14.35
C ASN A 6 -11.40 6.15 -14.81
N ALA A 7 -10.56 5.72 -13.85
CA ALA A 7 -9.18 5.31 -14.12
C ALA A 7 -9.05 3.79 -13.92
N ARG A 8 -8.07 3.19 -14.58
CA ARG A 8 -7.78 1.75 -14.46
C ARG A 8 -6.50 1.54 -13.68
N GLY A 9 -6.52 0.59 -12.74
CA GLY A 9 -5.34 0.14 -12.03
C GLY A 9 -4.79 -1.16 -12.60
N SER A 10 -3.55 -1.47 -12.27
CA SER A 10 -2.87 -2.72 -12.64
C SER A 10 -2.98 -3.80 -11.56
N TYR A 11 -3.35 -3.41 -10.34
CA TYR A 11 -3.52 -4.32 -9.20
C TYR A 11 -4.86 -4.14 -8.52
N LEU A 12 -5.35 -5.23 -7.92
CA LEU A 12 -6.54 -5.27 -7.12
C LEU A 12 -6.15 -5.31 -5.63
N GLY A 13 -6.71 -4.41 -4.82
CA GLY A 13 -6.52 -4.39 -3.36
C GLY A 13 -7.66 -5.07 -2.62
N ASN A 14 -7.33 -5.77 -1.55
CA ASN A 14 -8.28 -6.44 -0.68
C ASN A 14 -8.00 -6.12 0.79
N ARG A 15 -9.00 -5.55 1.49
CA ARG A 15 -9.02 -5.28 2.93
C ARG A 15 -10.21 -5.96 3.64
N GLY A 16 -10.86 -6.92 2.97
CA GLY A 16 -12.09 -7.59 3.40
C GLY A 16 -13.36 -7.02 2.76
N ILE A 17 -14.51 -7.38 3.29
CA ILE A 17 -15.82 -6.91 2.80
C ILE A 17 -16.08 -5.53 3.41
N LEU A 18 -15.91 -4.48 2.63
CA LEU A 18 -16.03 -3.09 3.07
C LEU A 18 -17.36 -2.46 2.68
N HIS A 19 -18.11 -3.09 1.77
CA HIS A 19 -19.36 -2.60 1.21
C HIS A 19 -20.58 -3.28 1.83
N ASN A 20 -21.73 -2.59 1.75
CA ASN A 20 -23.05 -3.13 2.06
C ASN A 20 -23.73 -3.68 0.78
N GLU A 21 -24.97 -4.15 0.93
CA GLU A 21 -25.78 -4.67 -0.19
C GLU A 21 -26.05 -3.63 -1.29
N GLN A 22 -26.05 -2.34 -0.94
CA GLN A 22 -26.18 -1.21 -1.87
C GLN A 22 -24.85 -0.83 -2.52
N LYS A 23 -23.78 -1.64 -2.34
CA LYS A 23 -22.41 -1.40 -2.85
C LYS A 23 -21.76 -0.10 -2.34
N GLN A 24 -22.21 0.41 -1.20
CA GLN A 24 -21.62 1.57 -0.55
C GLN A 24 -20.52 1.12 0.42
N ILE A 25 -19.36 1.78 0.41
CA ILE A 25 -18.30 1.52 1.37
C ILE A 25 -18.73 2.00 2.76
N VAL A 26 -18.82 1.06 3.70
CA VAL A 26 -19.26 1.30 5.09
C VAL A 26 -18.16 1.05 6.12
N ALA A 27 -17.00 0.59 5.69
CA ALA A 27 -15.86 0.38 6.58
C ALA A 27 -14.54 0.63 5.85
N PRO A 28 -13.51 1.18 6.53
CA PRO A 28 -12.20 1.39 5.92
C PRO A 28 -11.39 0.09 5.78
N TRP A 29 -11.65 -0.92 6.63
CA TRP A 29 -11.09 -2.28 6.58
C TRP A 29 -11.90 -3.26 7.44
N ARG A 30 -11.69 -4.56 7.24
CA ARG A 30 -12.28 -5.65 8.06
C ARG A 30 -11.24 -6.60 8.65
N GLY A 31 -9.97 -6.35 8.42
CA GLY A 31 -8.87 -7.14 8.95
C GLY A 31 -7.54 -6.43 8.75
N LYS A 32 -6.48 -7.05 9.28
CA LYS A 32 -5.12 -6.49 9.21
C LYS A 32 -4.30 -7.03 8.02
N ALA A 33 -4.76 -8.05 7.32
CA ALA A 33 -4.11 -8.54 6.09
C ALA A 33 -4.62 -7.75 4.89
N TRP A 34 -3.92 -6.67 4.54
CA TRP A 34 -4.21 -5.89 3.35
C TRP A 34 -3.33 -6.38 2.23
N VAL A 35 -3.91 -6.93 1.18
CA VAL A 35 -3.16 -7.57 0.11
C VAL A 35 -3.46 -6.97 -1.25
N THR A 36 -2.44 -6.99 -2.12
CA THR A 36 -2.62 -6.77 -3.56
C THR A 36 -2.74 -8.10 -4.27
N CYS A 37 -3.68 -8.17 -5.19
CA CYS A 37 -3.93 -9.33 -6.03
C CYS A 37 -3.77 -8.96 -7.50
N LEU A 38 -3.57 -9.95 -8.35
CA LEU A 38 -3.64 -9.80 -9.79
C LEU A 38 -5.08 -9.51 -10.21
N LEU A 39 -5.27 -8.71 -11.27
CA LEU A 39 -6.60 -8.44 -11.84
C LEU A 39 -7.24 -9.69 -12.43
N VAL A 40 -6.42 -10.60 -12.95
CA VAL A 40 -6.85 -11.87 -13.52
C VAL A 40 -6.10 -13.00 -12.82
N PHE A 41 -6.82 -13.92 -12.20
CA PHE A 41 -6.26 -15.08 -11.54
C PHE A 41 -7.22 -16.27 -11.68
N GLU A 42 -6.73 -17.42 -12.19
CA GLU A 42 -7.49 -18.67 -12.37
C GLU A 42 -8.83 -18.51 -13.11
N GLY A 43 -8.93 -17.53 -13.99
CA GLY A 43 -10.16 -17.28 -14.76
C GLY A 43 -11.33 -16.74 -13.92
N ILE A 44 -11.12 -16.39 -12.67
CA ILE A 44 -12.17 -15.85 -11.78
C ILE A 44 -12.68 -14.53 -12.34
N LYS A 45 -13.96 -14.50 -12.68
CA LYS A 45 -14.67 -13.30 -13.12
C LYS A 45 -15.90 -13.13 -12.25
N ARG A 46 -16.01 -11.99 -11.59
CA ARG A 46 -17.20 -11.62 -10.83
C ARG A 46 -17.45 -10.12 -10.92
N PRO A 47 -18.70 -9.67 -10.76
CA PRO A 47 -18.99 -8.26 -10.65
C PRO A 47 -18.30 -7.65 -9.43
N VAL A 48 -17.88 -6.39 -9.55
CA VAL A 48 -17.29 -5.62 -8.45
C VAL A 48 -18.31 -5.49 -7.31
N PHE A 49 -17.84 -5.64 -6.08
CA PHE A 49 -18.66 -5.61 -4.86
C PHE A 49 -19.79 -6.65 -4.88
N SER A 50 -19.42 -7.90 -5.20
CA SER A 50 -20.37 -9.02 -5.11
C SER A 50 -20.66 -9.37 -3.66
N ALA A 51 -21.91 -9.69 -3.36
CA ALA A 51 -22.37 -10.06 -2.03
C ALA A 51 -21.52 -11.22 -1.44
N GLY A 52 -21.13 -11.10 -0.17
CA GLY A 52 -20.30 -12.10 0.51
C GLY A 52 -18.83 -12.16 0.07
N SER A 53 -18.42 -11.32 -0.88
CA SER A 53 -17.03 -11.22 -1.35
C SER A 53 -16.35 -9.96 -0.86
N TYR A 54 -15.00 -9.95 -0.85
CA TYR A 54 -14.25 -8.76 -0.51
C TYR A 54 -14.54 -7.60 -1.48
N SER A 55 -14.33 -6.36 -1.02
CA SER A 55 -14.48 -5.18 -1.85
C SER A 55 -13.21 -4.97 -2.66
N GLU A 56 -13.36 -4.89 -3.98
CA GLU A 56 -12.24 -4.64 -4.88
C GLU A 56 -11.83 -3.18 -4.82
N LEU A 57 -10.58 -2.94 -4.40
CA LEU A 57 -9.90 -1.66 -4.53
C LEU A 57 -8.93 -1.76 -5.70
N PHE A 58 -8.61 -0.65 -6.35
CA PHE A 58 -7.71 -0.69 -7.50
C PHE A 58 -6.53 0.25 -7.27
N PHE A 59 -5.34 -0.19 -7.66
CA PHE A 59 -4.09 0.55 -7.57
C PHE A 59 -3.46 0.67 -8.95
N LEU A 60 -2.89 1.83 -9.24
CA LEU A 60 -2.19 2.11 -10.50
C LEU A 60 -1.08 1.07 -10.72
N ASP A 61 -0.28 0.84 -9.67
CA ASP A 61 0.87 -0.05 -9.66
C ASP A 61 1.18 -0.57 -8.24
N GLU A 62 2.30 -1.30 -8.10
CA GLU A 62 2.73 -1.85 -6.83
C GLU A 62 3.17 -0.75 -5.84
N ALA A 63 3.82 0.33 -6.31
CA ALA A 63 4.26 1.43 -5.45
C ALA A 63 3.06 2.16 -4.81
N THR A 64 1.99 2.41 -5.59
CA THR A 64 0.73 2.94 -5.03
C THR A 64 0.07 2.00 -4.04
N ALA A 65 0.15 0.70 -4.28
CA ALA A 65 -0.38 -0.31 -3.36
C ALA A 65 0.42 -0.36 -2.05
N PHE A 66 1.75 -0.32 -2.10
CA PHE A 66 2.62 -0.22 -0.94
C PHE A 66 2.39 1.06 -0.16
N SER A 67 2.29 2.20 -0.84
CA SER A 67 1.93 3.47 -0.22
C SER A 67 0.60 3.39 0.54
N ALA A 68 -0.37 2.66 0.02
CA ALA A 68 -1.63 2.40 0.69
C ALA A 68 -1.54 1.30 1.78
N GLY A 69 -0.34 0.73 2.00
CA GLY A 69 -0.04 -0.27 3.01
C GLY A 69 -0.49 -1.69 2.66
N HIS A 70 -0.61 -2.03 1.37
CA HIS A 70 -0.88 -3.39 0.92
C HIS A 70 0.42 -4.12 0.60
N ARG A 71 0.43 -5.41 0.79
CA ARG A 71 1.52 -6.31 0.40
C ARG A 71 1.07 -7.33 -0.63
N PRO A 72 1.97 -8.00 -1.36
CA PRO A 72 1.61 -9.04 -2.30
C PRO A 72 0.78 -10.18 -1.66
N CYS A 73 -0.21 -10.67 -2.38
CA CYS A 73 -1.03 -11.80 -1.97
C CYS A 73 -0.25 -13.12 -2.08
N ASN A 74 -0.37 -13.97 -1.07
CA ASN A 74 0.30 -15.28 -1.08
C ASN A 74 -0.33 -16.29 -2.07
N ASP A 75 -1.55 -16.06 -2.51
CA ASP A 75 -2.24 -16.98 -3.43
C ASP A 75 -1.89 -16.68 -4.89
N CYS A 76 -2.21 -15.49 -5.37
CA CYS A 76 -2.04 -15.13 -6.77
C CYS A 76 -0.66 -14.55 -7.11
N GLN A 77 0.17 -14.18 -6.10
CA GLN A 77 1.50 -13.58 -6.29
C GLN A 77 2.54 -14.28 -5.39
N LYS A 78 2.60 -15.61 -5.41
CA LYS A 78 3.40 -16.42 -4.47
C LYS A 78 4.87 -16.01 -4.41
N ASP A 79 5.50 -15.79 -5.54
CA ASP A 79 6.94 -15.48 -5.58
C ASP A 79 7.17 -14.05 -5.11
N ARG A 80 6.37 -13.09 -5.56
CA ARG A 80 6.45 -11.71 -5.09
C ARG A 80 6.16 -11.59 -3.58
N PHE A 81 5.25 -12.40 -3.06
CA PHE A 81 4.99 -12.50 -1.62
C PHE A 81 6.21 -13.01 -0.85
N LYS A 82 6.91 -14.04 -1.37
CA LYS A 82 8.14 -14.57 -0.74
C LYS A 82 9.25 -13.52 -0.73
N GLU A 83 9.47 -12.84 -1.86
CA GLU A 83 10.43 -11.75 -1.99
C GLU A 83 10.13 -10.62 -1.00
N PHE A 84 8.89 -10.14 -0.99
CA PHE A 84 8.45 -9.12 -0.04
C PHE A 84 8.71 -9.55 1.40
N LYS A 85 8.28 -10.77 1.79
CA LYS A 85 8.45 -11.25 3.15
C LYS A 85 9.92 -11.37 3.53
N ALA A 86 10.76 -11.88 2.65
CA ALA A 86 12.20 -12.02 2.90
C ALA A 86 12.89 -10.65 3.06
N ALA A 87 12.61 -9.72 2.14
CA ALA A 87 13.15 -8.36 2.19
C ALA A 87 12.70 -7.64 3.47
N TRP A 88 11.40 -7.71 3.79
CA TRP A 88 10.84 -7.09 4.99
C TRP A 88 11.49 -7.63 6.28
N LEU A 89 11.63 -8.95 6.41
CA LEU A 89 12.27 -9.57 7.58
C LEU A 89 13.73 -9.21 7.70
N SER A 90 14.45 -9.09 6.60
CA SER A 90 15.85 -8.67 6.58
C SER A 90 16.03 -7.22 7.02
N ALA A 91 15.17 -6.32 6.56
CA ALA A 91 15.26 -4.88 6.84
C ALA A 91 14.73 -4.49 8.23
N ASN A 92 13.83 -5.28 8.81
CA ASN A 92 13.10 -4.94 10.04
C ASN A 92 13.27 -6.00 11.15
N SER A 93 14.45 -6.60 11.26
CA SER A 93 14.73 -7.64 12.25
C SER A 93 14.59 -7.14 13.70
N ASP A 94 14.84 -5.86 13.93
CA ASP A 94 14.70 -5.16 15.21
C ASP A 94 13.24 -5.01 15.68
N LEU A 95 12.29 -5.06 14.75
CA LEU A 95 10.85 -5.01 15.05
C LEU A 95 10.26 -6.37 15.42
N LEU A 96 11.05 -7.43 15.33
CA LEU A 96 10.59 -8.80 15.55
C LEU A 96 10.79 -9.25 17.01
N PRO A 97 9.90 -10.09 17.55
CA PRO A 97 10.13 -10.78 18.83
C PRO A 97 11.38 -11.66 18.74
N ILE A 98 12.23 -11.60 19.74
CA ILE A 98 13.55 -12.29 19.81
C ILE A 98 13.48 -13.81 19.62
N ILE A 99 12.30 -14.44 19.71
CA ILE A 99 12.11 -15.88 19.86
C ILE A 99 11.69 -16.57 18.55
N ASP A 100 11.39 -15.87 17.48
CA ASP A 100 10.76 -16.50 16.30
C ASP A 100 11.72 -16.62 15.10
N ALA A 101 12.30 -17.81 14.92
CA ALA A 101 13.20 -18.10 13.80
C ALA A 101 12.50 -18.03 12.41
N LYS A 102 11.16 -18.10 12.38
CA LYS A 102 10.35 -17.98 11.16
C LYS A 102 9.06 -17.18 11.41
N PRO A 103 9.17 -15.83 11.51
CA PRO A 103 8.02 -15.01 11.85
C PRO A 103 6.84 -15.21 10.89
N SER A 104 5.66 -15.34 11.48
CA SER A 104 4.41 -15.43 10.73
C SER A 104 4.13 -14.11 10.00
N ILE A 105 3.54 -14.19 8.81
CA ILE A 105 3.09 -12.99 8.08
C ILE A 105 2.10 -12.12 8.90
N LYS A 106 1.40 -12.72 9.87
CA LYS A 106 0.50 -11.99 10.77
C LYS A 106 1.25 -10.97 11.65
N ILE A 107 2.52 -11.22 11.98
CA ILE A 107 3.36 -10.26 12.73
C ILE A 107 3.61 -9.04 11.85
N ILE A 108 4.03 -9.26 10.61
CA ILE A 108 4.22 -8.19 9.62
C ILE A 108 2.92 -7.41 9.41
N ASP A 109 1.79 -8.11 9.20
CA ASP A 109 0.49 -7.46 9.01
C ASP A 109 0.06 -6.61 10.22
N ASN A 110 0.41 -7.02 11.44
CA ASN A 110 0.15 -6.25 12.66
C ASN A 110 0.99 -4.97 12.71
N ILE A 111 2.29 -5.06 12.43
CA ILE A 111 3.20 -3.90 12.39
C ILE A 111 2.75 -2.92 11.31
N LEU A 112 2.60 -3.39 10.08
CA LEU A 112 2.10 -2.58 8.98
C LEU A 112 0.75 -1.91 9.31
N HIS A 113 -0.11 -2.58 10.08
CA HIS A 113 -1.41 -2.00 10.40
C HIS A 113 -1.30 -0.78 11.31
N THR A 114 -0.35 -0.75 12.23
CA THR A 114 -0.09 0.43 13.08
C THR A 114 0.54 1.58 12.29
N GLU A 115 1.28 1.29 11.24
CA GLU A 115 1.99 2.28 10.42
C GLU A 115 1.14 2.87 9.29
N ARG A 116 0.02 2.25 8.92
CA ARG A 116 -0.79 2.66 7.76
C ARG A 116 -2.15 3.24 8.12
N ALA A 117 -2.71 2.87 9.28
CA ALA A 117 -4.08 3.25 9.61
C ALA A 117 -4.31 3.44 11.11
N ALA A 118 -4.91 4.58 11.44
CA ALA A 118 -5.43 4.88 12.77
C ALA A 118 -6.95 4.67 12.81
N ARG A 119 -7.53 4.73 14.01
CA ARG A 119 -8.98 4.61 14.23
C ARG A 119 -9.76 5.55 13.30
N GLY A 120 -10.85 5.04 12.74
CA GLY A 120 -11.67 5.80 11.79
C GLY A 120 -11.16 5.81 10.35
N GLY A 121 -10.08 5.10 10.03
CA GLY A 121 -9.55 5.01 8.65
C GLY A 121 -8.57 6.12 8.28
N VAL A 122 -8.14 6.91 9.25
CA VAL A 122 -7.14 7.96 9.03
C VAL A 122 -5.81 7.31 8.66
N LYS A 123 -5.19 7.81 7.59
CA LYS A 123 -3.86 7.35 7.17
C LYS A 123 -2.80 7.83 8.16
N VAL A 124 -1.99 6.90 8.62
CA VAL A 124 -0.77 7.23 9.39
C VAL A 124 0.30 7.69 8.42
N LYS A 125 0.99 8.77 8.78
CA LYS A 125 2.11 9.37 8.05
C LYS A 125 3.22 9.64 9.05
N PHE A 126 4.45 9.75 8.59
CA PHE A 126 5.58 10.21 9.41
C PHE A 126 6.40 11.25 8.65
N ILE A 127 7.28 11.95 9.35
CA ILE A 127 8.15 12.96 8.76
C ILE A 127 9.56 12.41 8.67
N GLU A 128 10.20 12.61 7.52
CA GLU A 128 11.58 12.21 7.26
C GLU A 128 12.26 13.19 6.32
N GLN A 129 13.59 13.24 6.32
CA GLN A 129 14.36 14.01 5.34
C GLN A 129 14.29 13.36 3.98
N ILE A 130 14.15 14.14 2.91
CA ILE A 130 13.99 13.61 1.55
C ILE A 130 15.17 12.73 1.11
N GLN A 131 16.37 13.03 1.55
CA GLN A 131 17.57 12.22 1.24
C GLN A 131 17.52 10.79 1.78
N ASN A 132 16.70 10.53 2.80
CA ASN A 132 16.55 9.22 3.43
C ASN A 132 15.39 8.42 2.83
N ILE A 133 14.66 8.99 1.87
CA ILE A 133 13.49 8.33 1.27
C ILE A 133 13.93 7.45 0.11
N PRO A 134 13.66 6.12 0.17
CA PRO A 134 14.05 5.21 -0.89
C PRO A 134 13.18 5.34 -2.14
N ASP A 135 13.72 4.90 -3.26
CA ASP A 135 12.98 4.74 -4.51
C ASP A 135 11.74 3.85 -4.31
N GLY A 136 10.61 4.26 -4.86
CA GLY A 136 9.33 3.55 -4.73
C GLY A 136 8.46 4.04 -3.57
N ALA A 137 9.01 4.85 -2.65
CA ALA A 137 8.21 5.44 -1.59
C ALA A 137 7.41 6.65 -2.08
N PHE A 138 6.25 6.87 -1.45
CA PHE A 138 5.41 8.03 -1.70
C PHE A 138 5.54 9.05 -0.56
N ILE A 139 5.62 10.30 -0.96
CA ILE A 139 5.61 11.45 -0.05
C ILE A 139 4.47 12.40 -0.39
N GLU A 140 4.20 13.31 0.54
CA GLU A 140 3.24 14.41 0.34
C GLU A 140 3.95 15.75 0.55
N ILE A 141 3.77 16.65 -0.40
CA ILE A 141 4.24 18.05 -0.33
C ILE A 141 3.04 18.93 -0.68
N SER A 142 2.69 19.86 0.20
CA SER A 142 1.57 20.82 0.00
C SER A 142 0.21 20.16 -0.33
N GLY A 143 0.00 18.92 0.13
CA GLY A 143 -1.24 18.16 -0.10
C GLY A 143 -1.24 17.29 -1.36
N ASP A 144 -0.22 17.40 -2.20
CA ASP A 144 -0.05 16.58 -3.39
C ASP A 144 0.86 15.38 -3.12
N ALA A 145 0.54 14.24 -3.72
CA ALA A 145 1.31 13.00 -3.58
C ALA A 145 2.34 12.86 -4.71
N PHE A 146 3.54 12.42 -4.34
CA PHE A 146 4.65 12.20 -5.26
C PHE A 146 5.29 10.84 -5.02
N LEU A 147 5.63 10.14 -6.09
CA LEU A 147 6.51 8.99 -6.06
C LEU A 147 7.97 9.50 -6.08
N VAL A 148 8.79 9.05 -5.15
CA VAL A 148 10.25 9.23 -5.19
C VAL A 148 10.83 8.10 -6.04
N TYR A 149 11.53 8.45 -7.12
CA TYR A 149 12.14 7.45 -7.99
C TYR A 149 13.30 8.03 -8.82
N ARG A 150 14.46 7.36 -8.82
CA ARG A 150 15.66 7.75 -9.58
C ARG A 150 16.03 9.23 -9.38
N SER A 151 16.13 9.65 -8.12
CA SER A 151 16.47 11.02 -7.74
C SER A 151 15.53 12.10 -8.33
N ALA A 152 14.26 11.77 -8.51
CA ALA A 152 13.23 12.71 -8.98
C ALA A 152 11.89 12.46 -8.25
N LEU A 153 11.03 13.49 -8.28
CA LEU A 153 9.66 13.41 -7.81
C LEU A 153 8.70 13.29 -8.99
N PHE A 154 7.86 12.28 -8.96
CA PHE A 154 6.81 12.10 -9.97
C PHE A 154 5.46 12.44 -9.38
N PRO A 155 4.83 13.57 -9.77
CA PRO A 155 3.48 13.91 -9.32
C PRO A 155 2.53 12.76 -9.64
N TRP A 156 1.78 12.32 -8.64
CA TRP A 156 0.82 11.24 -8.82
C TRP A 156 -0.61 11.77 -9.00
N SER A 157 -1.34 11.13 -9.88
CA SER A 157 -2.79 11.30 -10.01
C SER A 157 -3.47 9.95 -10.27
N PHE A 158 -4.79 9.91 -10.26
CA PHE A 158 -5.52 8.70 -10.67
C PHE A 158 -5.31 8.33 -12.16
N ALA A 159 -4.86 9.27 -12.99
CA ALA A 159 -4.55 9.03 -14.40
C ALA A 159 -3.10 8.53 -14.63
N GLY A 160 -2.27 8.53 -13.59
CA GLY A 160 -0.87 8.14 -13.68
C GLY A 160 0.08 9.20 -13.12
N TYR A 161 1.33 9.09 -13.51
CA TYR A 161 2.40 10.00 -13.10
C TYR A 161 2.58 11.14 -14.09
N GLY A 162 2.83 12.34 -13.54
CA GLY A 162 3.23 13.51 -14.32
C GLY A 162 4.71 13.49 -14.67
N SER A 163 5.16 14.57 -15.33
CA SER A 163 6.58 14.76 -15.63
C SER A 163 7.42 14.84 -14.35
N PRO A 164 8.65 14.29 -14.35
CA PRO A 164 9.51 14.33 -13.19
C PRO A 164 9.88 15.78 -12.81
N LEU A 165 9.97 16.01 -11.51
CA LEU A 165 10.45 17.25 -10.91
C LEU A 165 11.73 16.95 -10.13
N ASP A 166 12.58 17.97 -9.97
CA ASP A 166 13.78 17.85 -9.15
C ASP A 166 13.43 17.60 -7.68
N LEU A 167 14.30 16.87 -6.98
CA LEU A 167 14.20 16.75 -5.53
C LEU A 167 14.44 18.11 -4.85
N PRO A 168 13.74 18.41 -3.75
CA PRO A 168 14.11 19.53 -2.89
C PRO A 168 15.50 19.32 -2.26
N GLN A 169 15.97 20.30 -1.47
CA GLN A 169 17.22 20.18 -0.73
C GLN A 169 17.23 18.91 0.15
N ALA A 170 18.38 18.28 0.26
CA ALA A 170 18.55 16.95 0.86
C ALA A 170 17.99 16.83 2.30
N ASP A 171 18.07 17.89 3.08
CA ASP A 171 17.59 18.00 4.48
C ASP A 171 16.12 18.42 4.59
N THR A 172 15.44 18.65 3.47
CA THR A 172 14.02 19.03 3.48
C THR A 172 13.17 17.93 4.13
N LEU A 173 12.39 18.32 5.14
CA LEU A 173 11.44 17.43 5.80
C LEU A 173 10.17 17.29 4.98
N VAL A 174 9.78 16.04 4.71
CA VAL A 174 8.57 15.71 3.93
C VAL A 174 7.68 14.74 4.71
N GLN A 175 6.39 14.75 4.43
CA GLN A 175 5.47 13.74 4.96
C GLN A 175 5.54 12.47 4.11
N VAL A 176 5.87 11.33 4.73
CA VAL A 176 5.94 10.04 4.05
C VAL A 176 4.60 9.34 4.13
N LEU A 177 4.11 8.87 2.98
CA LEU A 177 2.83 8.16 2.83
C LEU A 177 3.01 6.63 2.85
N THR A 178 4.15 6.13 2.39
CA THR A 178 4.48 4.70 2.47
C THR A 178 4.73 4.32 3.94
N PRO A 179 4.18 3.22 4.45
CA PRO A 179 4.45 2.76 5.81
C PRO A 179 5.95 2.61 6.07
N LYS A 180 6.38 2.91 7.30
CA LYS A 180 7.80 3.06 7.64
C LYS A 180 8.61 1.78 7.43
N SER A 181 8.00 0.61 7.63
CA SER A 181 8.67 -0.68 7.48
C SER A 181 8.57 -1.27 6.05
N ILE A 182 7.92 -0.59 5.10
CA ILE A 182 7.93 -0.94 3.68
C ILE A 182 9.06 -0.21 2.99
#